data_663e17650a6cd2153de17ff4c49e5b80
#
_entry.id   663e17650a6cd2153de17ff4c49e5b80
#
_cell.length_a   1.000
_cell.length_b   1.000
_cell.length_c   1.000
_cell.angle_alpha   90.00
_cell.angle_beta   90.00
_cell.angle_gamma   90.00
#
_symmetry.space_group_name_H-M   'P 1'
#
loop_
_entity.id
_entity.type
_entity.pdbx_description
1 polymer ?
#
loop_
_entity_poly.entity_id
_entity_poly.type
_entity_poly.pdbx_seq_one_letter_code
_entity_poly.pdbx_strand_id
1 'polypeptide(L)'
;LRDRPEHMLEISPKGTVPVMLLPNGEVIEESLEIMQYVLNWELNDDETYWIDRNDNEFKYHLDRYKYPNRFENVDFIQQRDLAKRYLDDLDSYLSDSLPTRLSDALFPFVRQFANHDRAWFDAQGWQNLHQWLDNNLVSDEFARCMKKYQQWHAGDEVAIFPTTE
;
A
#
# COMPACT_ATOMS: atom_id res chain seq x y z
N LEU A 1 0.56 -7.18 -13.14
CA LEU A 1 -0.42 -8.26 -13.40
C LEU A 1 -0.53 -8.45 -14.91
N ARG A 2 0.14 -9.50 -15.42
CA ARG A 2 0.16 -9.80 -16.87
C ARG A 2 -0.98 -10.72 -17.29
N ASP A 3 -1.54 -11.46 -16.33
CA ASP A 3 -2.57 -12.47 -16.54
C ASP A 3 -3.68 -12.24 -15.51
N ARG A 4 -4.74 -11.59 -15.97
CA ARG A 4 -5.91 -11.27 -15.15
C ARG A 4 -7.03 -12.21 -15.52
N PRO A 5 -7.71 -12.85 -14.56
CA PRO A 5 -8.88 -13.68 -14.87
C PRO A 5 -9.94 -12.88 -15.62
N GLU A 6 -10.54 -13.46 -16.68
CA GLU A 6 -11.64 -12.82 -17.42
C GLU A 6 -12.76 -12.37 -16.48
N HIS A 7 -13.13 -13.25 -15.56
CA HIS A 7 -14.18 -12.96 -14.55
C HIS A 7 -13.87 -11.70 -13.70
N MET A 8 -12.58 -11.45 -13.39
CA MET A 8 -12.18 -10.21 -12.71
C MET A 8 -12.42 -8.98 -13.60
N LEU A 9 -12.13 -9.08 -14.91
CA LEU A 9 -12.31 -7.98 -15.85
C LEU A 9 -13.79 -7.71 -16.16
N GLU A 10 -14.66 -8.71 -16.05
CA GLU A 10 -16.11 -8.55 -16.11
C GLU A 10 -16.63 -7.75 -14.92
N ILE A 11 -16.08 -8.00 -13.72
CA ILE A 11 -16.47 -7.30 -12.48
C ILE A 11 -15.88 -5.88 -12.44
N SER A 12 -14.60 -5.74 -12.82
CA SER A 12 -13.87 -4.48 -12.79
C SER A 12 -13.09 -4.29 -14.10
N PRO A 13 -13.69 -3.60 -15.09
CA PRO A 13 -13.05 -3.35 -16.40
C PRO A 13 -11.74 -2.57 -16.33
N LYS A 14 -11.51 -1.79 -15.27
CA LYS A 14 -10.21 -1.12 -15.03
C LYS A 14 -9.08 -2.15 -14.91
N GLY A 15 -9.39 -3.35 -14.42
CA GLY A 15 -8.42 -4.42 -14.21
C GLY A 15 -7.32 -4.04 -13.20
N THR A 16 -7.58 -3.12 -12.29
CA THR A 16 -6.72 -2.80 -11.14
C THR A 16 -7.03 -3.73 -9.97
N VAL A 17 -6.13 -3.86 -9.04
CA VAL A 17 -6.30 -4.65 -7.81
C VAL A 17 -5.91 -3.80 -6.60
N PRO A 18 -6.57 -4.01 -5.45
CA PRO A 18 -7.58 -5.04 -5.16
C PRO A 18 -8.96 -4.72 -5.72
N VAL A 19 -9.82 -5.74 -5.85
CA VAL A 19 -11.24 -5.62 -6.17
C VAL A 19 -12.03 -6.49 -5.19
N MET A 20 -13.09 -5.95 -4.61
CA MET A 20 -13.99 -6.64 -3.69
C MET A 20 -15.40 -6.65 -4.27
N LEU A 21 -15.96 -7.84 -4.48
CA LEU A 21 -17.34 -8.04 -4.86
C LEU A 21 -18.15 -8.41 -3.62
N LEU A 22 -19.19 -7.62 -3.32
CA LEU A 22 -20.07 -7.87 -2.20
C LEU A 22 -21.19 -8.86 -2.56
N PRO A 23 -21.83 -9.51 -1.56
CA PRO A 23 -22.92 -10.46 -1.81
C PRO A 23 -24.15 -9.84 -2.51
N ASN A 24 -24.34 -8.53 -2.40
CA ASN A 24 -25.40 -7.78 -3.08
C ASN A 24 -25.07 -7.40 -4.53
N GLY A 25 -23.86 -7.74 -5.01
CA GLY A 25 -23.36 -7.44 -6.35
C GLY A 25 -22.66 -6.08 -6.47
N GLU A 26 -22.52 -5.34 -5.39
CA GLU A 26 -21.74 -4.09 -5.35
C GLU A 26 -20.24 -4.38 -5.45
N VAL A 27 -19.50 -3.52 -6.17
CA VAL A 27 -18.06 -3.66 -6.39
C VAL A 27 -17.33 -2.49 -5.77
N ILE A 28 -16.30 -2.79 -4.96
CA ILE A 28 -15.39 -1.81 -4.38
C ILE A 28 -14.00 -2.04 -4.98
N GLU A 29 -13.42 -1.01 -5.60
CA GLU A 29 -12.19 -1.16 -6.42
C GLU A 29 -10.92 -0.57 -5.78
N GLU A 30 -11.05 0.35 -4.83
CA GLU A 30 -9.89 1.00 -4.22
C GLU A 30 -9.57 0.39 -2.85
N SER A 31 -8.27 0.17 -2.58
CA SER A 31 -7.84 -0.47 -1.32
C SER A 31 -8.30 0.29 -0.08
N LEU A 32 -8.28 1.62 -0.11
CA LEU A 32 -8.76 2.43 1.00
C LEU A 32 -10.27 2.27 1.23
N GLU A 33 -11.07 2.28 0.16
CA GLU A 33 -12.52 2.09 0.24
C GLU A 33 -12.86 0.70 0.79
N ILE A 34 -12.11 -0.34 0.38
CA ILE A 34 -12.26 -1.69 0.94
C ILE A 34 -11.95 -1.70 2.44
N MET A 35 -10.85 -1.03 2.86
CA MET A 35 -10.50 -0.91 4.29
C MET A 35 -11.59 -0.18 5.07
N GLN A 36 -12.08 0.94 4.56
CA GLN A 36 -13.16 1.70 5.17
C GLN A 36 -14.43 0.85 5.34
N TYR A 37 -14.81 0.12 4.29
CA TYR A 37 -15.97 -0.76 4.32
C TYR A 37 -15.83 -1.89 5.35
N VAL A 38 -14.73 -2.65 5.28
CA VAL A 38 -14.52 -3.85 6.14
C VAL A 38 -14.33 -3.48 7.60
N LEU A 39 -13.64 -2.37 7.88
CA LEU A 39 -13.30 -1.92 9.22
C LEU A 39 -14.32 -0.95 9.82
N ASN A 40 -15.36 -0.60 9.05
CA ASN A 40 -16.29 0.50 9.40
C ASN A 40 -15.48 1.73 9.84
N TRP A 41 -14.53 2.16 8.99
CA TRP A 41 -13.56 3.18 9.31
C TRP A 41 -13.93 4.52 8.68
N GLU A 42 -14.40 5.42 9.50
CA GLU A 42 -14.55 6.83 9.16
C GLU A 42 -13.25 7.57 9.50
N LEU A 43 -12.70 8.28 8.51
CA LEU A 43 -11.47 9.04 8.69
C LEU A 43 -11.75 10.29 9.53
N ASN A 44 -10.89 10.55 10.52
CA ASN A 44 -10.81 11.85 11.16
C ASN A 44 -9.93 12.83 10.32
N ASP A 45 -9.83 14.09 10.73
CA ASP A 45 -9.10 15.12 9.99
C ASP A 45 -7.60 14.79 9.83
N ASP A 46 -6.98 14.20 10.85
CA ASP A 46 -5.57 13.84 10.86
C ASP A 46 -5.29 12.64 9.95
N GLU A 47 -6.14 11.61 10.01
CA GLU A 47 -6.06 10.45 9.09
C GLU A 47 -6.30 10.88 7.63
N THR A 48 -7.27 11.75 7.39
CA THR A 48 -7.54 12.34 6.08
C THR A 48 -6.30 13.08 5.55
N TYR A 49 -5.66 13.90 6.36
CA TYR A 49 -4.45 14.63 5.98
C TYR A 49 -3.32 13.70 5.54
N TRP A 50 -3.04 12.65 6.32
CA TRP A 50 -1.96 11.72 5.99
C TRP A 50 -2.24 10.86 4.76
N ILE A 51 -3.50 10.42 4.60
CA ILE A 51 -3.93 9.62 3.44
C ILE A 51 -3.90 10.48 2.18
N ASP A 52 -4.42 11.70 2.22
CA ASP A 52 -4.39 12.61 1.07
C ASP A 52 -2.96 12.92 0.63
N ARG A 53 -2.06 13.16 1.56
CA ARG A 53 -0.65 13.37 1.24
C ARG A 53 0.01 12.11 0.69
N ASN A 54 -0.30 10.95 1.26
CA ASN A 54 0.20 9.69 0.73
C ASN A 54 -0.24 9.48 -0.72
N ASP A 55 -1.51 9.68 -1.02
CA ASP A 55 -2.11 9.36 -2.31
C ASP A 55 -1.78 10.39 -3.39
N ASN A 56 -1.77 11.67 -3.07
CA ASN A 56 -1.59 12.76 -4.02
C ASN A 56 -0.15 13.27 -4.14
N GLU A 57 0.68 13.11 -3.09
CA GLU A 57 2.07 13.57 -3.06
C GLU A 57 3.05 12.39 -3.11
N PHE A 58 3.03 11.54 -2.08
CA PHE A 58 4.04 10.49 -1.91
C PHE A 58 3.98 9.43 -3.01
N LYS A 59 2.81 8.89 -3.34
CA LYS A 59 2.64 7.90 -4.41
C LYS A 59 3.03 8.44 -5.78
N TYR A 60 2.75 9.72 -6.05
CA TYR A 60 3.16 10.36 -7.30
C TYR A 60 4.69 10.32 -7.47
N HIS A 61 5.43 10.65 -6.42
CA HIS A 61 6.89 10.64 -6.44
C HIS A 61 7.47 9.23 -6.36
N LEU A 62 6.86 8.33 -5.57
CA LEU A 62 7.23 6.92 -5.48
C LEU A 62 7.18 6.22 -6.84
N ASP A 63 6.10 6.41 -7.60
CA ASP A 63 5.94 5.79 -8.91
C ASP A 63 7.00 6.27 -9.90
N ARG A 64 7.32 7.56 -9.89
CA ARG A 64 8.35 8.15 -10.75
C ARG A 64 9.77 7.76 -10.34
N TYR A 65 10.01 7.62 -9.07
CA TYR A 65 11.27 7.10 -8.54
C TYR A 65 11.48 5.63 -8.92
N LYS A 66 10.44 4.82 -8.75
CA LYS A 66 10.51 3.37 -8.94
C LYS A 66 10.43 2.95 -10.41
N TYR A 67 9.68 3.68 -11.22
CA TYR A 67 9.39 3.36 -12.61
C TYR A 67 9.66 4.53 -13.57
N PRO A 68 10.85 5.15 -13.56
CA PRO A 68 11.13 6.36 -14.33
C PRO A 68 10.84 6.17 -15.83
N ASN A 69 11.05 4.97 -16.36
CA ASN A 69 10.83 4.65 -17.78
C ASN A 69 9.35 4.67 -18.22
N ARG A 70 8.40 4.86 -17.30
CA ARG A 70 6.97 5.01 -17.62
C ARG A 70 6.57 6.46 -17.85
N PHE A 71 7.47 7.38 -17.60
CA PHE A 71 7.21 8.82 -17.64
C PHE A 71 8.24 9.52 -18.51
N GLU A 72 7.84 10.59 -19.18
CA GLU A 72 8.75 11.38 -19.98
C GLU A 72 9.56 12.37 -19.12
N ASN A 73 10.84 12.51 -19.41
CA ASN A 73 11.73 13.51 -18.78
C ASN A 73 11.76 13.48 -17.24
N VAL A 74 11.75 12.30 -16.62
CA VAL A 74 11.79 12.16 -15.17
C VAL A 74 13.22 11.97 -14.68
N ASP A 75 13.66 12.86 -13.79
CA ASP A 75 14.82 12.65 -12.92
C ASP A 75 14.38 11.86 -11.68
N PHE A 76 14.69 10.57 -11.65
CA PHE A 76 14.28 9.68 -10.57
C PHE A 76 14.95 10.04 -9.21
N ILE A 77 16.15 10.63 -9.21
CA ILE A 77 16.79 11.11 -7.98
C ILE A 77 16.02 12.30 -7.41
N GLN A 78 15.64 13.24 -8.26
CA GLN A 78 14.78 14.35 -7.84
C GLN A 78 13.45 13.84 -7.26
N GLN A 79 12.84 12.82 -7.87
CA GLN A 79 11.60 12.25 -7.36
C GLN A 79 11.78 11.58 -6.00
N ARG A 80 12.90 10.88 -5.79
CA ARG A 80 13.27 10.33 -4.48
C ARG A 80 13.37 11.43 -3.42
N ASP A 81 14.06 12.51 -3.74
CA ASP A 81 14.29 13.62 -2.81
C ASP A 81 13.01 14.40 -2.50
N LEU A 82 12.06 14.45 -3.44
CA LEU A 82 10.72 14.98 -3.19
C LEU A 82 9.88 14.04 -2.30
N ALA A 83 9.89 12.73 -2.57
CA ALA A 83 9.24 11.75 -1.70
C ALA A 83 9.83 11.74 -0.28
N LYS A 84 11.13 12.01 -0.15
CA LYS A 84 11.81 12.11 1.15
C LYS A 84 11.15 13.12 2.07
N ARG A 85 10.64 14.24 1.57
CA ARG A 85 10.00 15.27 2.40
C ARG A 85 8.78 14.73 3.15
N TYR A 86 7.97 13.93 2.48
CA TYR A 86 6.86 13.25 3.12
C TYR A 86 7.34 12.29 4.22
N LEU A 87 8.43 11.56 3.96
CA LEU A 87 9.02 10.62 4.93
C LEU A 87 9.67 11.33 6.13
N ASP A 88 10.27 12.51 5.92
CA ASP A 88 10.79 13.35 7.01
C ASP A 88 9.66 13.79 7.97
N ASP A 89 8.53 14.21 7.40
CA ASP A 89 7.35 14.60 8.18
C ASP A 89 6.73 13.39 8.88
N LEU A 90 6.66 12.24 8.20
CA LEU A 90 6.14 11.00 8.75
C LEU A 90 7.02 10.48 9.91
N ASP A 91 8.37 10.52 9.78
CA ASP A 91 9.27 10.15 10.87
C ASP A 91 9.01 10.99 12.13
N SER A 92 8.79 12.29 11.95
CA SER A 92 8.47 13.20 13.04
C SER A 92 7.11 12.89 13.69
N TYR A 93 6.11 12.56 12.87
CA TYR A 93 4.77 12.19 13.32
C TYR A 93 4.75 10.86 14.08
N LEU A 94 5.56 9.90 13.68
CA LEU A 94 5.70 8.59 14.31
C LEU A 94 6.35 8.61 15.70
N SER A 95 6.80 9.78 16.20
CA SER A 95 7.24 9.94 17.59
C SER A 95 6.10 9.65 18.59
N ASP A 96 4.87 9.87 18.19
CA ASP A 96 3.66 9.46 18.89
C ASP A 96 3.12 8.14 18.31
N SER A 97 2.23 7.47 19.03
CA SER A 97 1.65 6.21 18.56
C SER A 97 0.72 6.45 17.36
N LEU A 98 1.05 5.84 16.21
CA LEU A 98 0.20 5.89 15.02
C LEU A 98 -1.04 4.99 15.22
N PRO A 99 -2.27 5.45 14.88
CA PRO A 99 -3.43 4.57 14.84
C PRO A 99 -3.20 3.38 13.90
N THR A 100 -3.54 2.17 14.32
CA THR A 100 -3.28 0.93 13.58
C THR A 100 -3.79 0.99 12.14
N ARG A 101 -5.03 1.48 11.93
CA ARG A 101 -5.66 1.58 10.60
C ARG A 101 -4.91 2.51 9.65
N LEU A 102 -4.46 3.66 10.15
CA LEU A 102 -3.63 4.58 9.39
C LEU A 102 -2.26 3.96 9.08
N SER A 103 -1.65 3.28 10.06
CA SER A 103 -0.41 2.52 9.86
C SER A 103 -0.56 1.52 8.71
N ASP A 104 -1.62 0.70 8.72
CA ASP A 104 -1.89 -0.29 7.70
C ASP A 104 -2.11 0.32 6.31
N ALA A 105 -2.71 1.51 6.24
CA ALA A 105 -2.93 2.22 4.99
C ALA A 105 -1.63 2.78 4.38
N LEU A 106 -0.71 3.28 5.21
CA LEU A 106 0.53 3.90 4.75
C LEU A 106 1.68 2.89 4.52
N PHE A 107 1.73 1.84 5.32
CA PHE A 107 2.82 0.86 5.33
C PHE A 107 3.17 0.26 3.96
N PRO A 108 2.24 -0.15 3.09
CA PRO A 108 2.57 -0.75 1.81
C PRO A 108 3.38 0.17 0.90
N PHE A 109 3.14 1.47 0.95
CA PHE A 109 3.80 2.48 0.11
C PHE A 109 5.19 2.82 0.64
N VAL A 110 5.32 3.03 1.95
CA VAL A 110 6.64 3.24 2.59
C VAL A 110 7.54 2.02 2.40
N ARG A 111 7.00 0.81 2.58
CA ARG A 111 7.72 -0.44 2.30
C ARG A 111 8.17 -0.54 0.85
N GLN A 112 7.34 -0.14 -0.11
CA GLN A 112 7.72 -0.14 -1.52
C GLN A 112 8.87 0.84 -1.80
N PHE A 113 8.83 2.02 -1.20
CA PHE A 113 9.88 3.02 -1.32
C PHE A 113 11.19 2.51 -0.72
N ALA A 114 11.17 2.02 0.51
CA ALA A 114 12.33 1.47 1.22
C ALA A 114 13.00 0.32 0.45
N ASN A 115 12.19 -0.59 -0.12
CA ASN A 115 12.71 -1.75 -0.84
C ASN A 115 13.27 -1.43 -2.23
N HIS A 116 13.04 -0.23 -2.76
CA HIS A 116 13.60 0.16 -4.07
C HIS A 116 15.10 0.42 -3.98
N ASP A 117 15.54 1.11 -2.92
CA ASP A 117 16.96 1.31 -2.57
C ASP A 117 17.13 1.24 -1.05
N ARG A 118 17.21 0.01 -0.53
CA ARG A 118 17.27 -0.23 0.91
C ARG A 118 18.52 0.39 1.54
N ALA A 119 19.64 0.37 0.86
CA ALA A 119 20.89 0.94 1.38
C ALA A 119 20.79 2.46 1.56
N TRP A 120 20.18 3.15 0.59
CA TRP A 120 19.93 4.58 0.71
C TRP A 120 18.93 4.88 1.82
N PHE A 121 17.83 4.11 1.91
CA PHE A 121 16.80 4.29 2.93
C PHE A 121 17.37 4.12 4.34
N ASP A 122 18.14 3.06 4.58
CA ASP A 122 18.75 2.76 5.89
C ASP A 122 19.81 3.79 6.31
N ALA A 123 20.40 4.50 5.35
CA ALA A 123 21.38 5.57 5.62
C ALA A 123 20.73 6.89 6.05
N GLN A 124 19.39 7.00 6.01
CA GLN A 124 18.70 8.21 6.47
C GLN A 124 18.61 8.24 8.02
N GLY A 125 18.51 9.44 8.59
CA GLY A 125 18.46 9.63 10.03
C GLY A 125 17.07 9.37 10.67
N TRP A 126 16.21 8.62 10.01
CA TRP A 126 14.83 8.35 10.44
C TRP A 126 14.77 7.26 11.51
N GLN A 127 14.73 7.65 12.78
CA GLN A 127 14.71 6.68 13.88
C GLN A 127 13.34 6.04 14.05
N ASN A 128 12.28 6.86 14.03
CA ASN A 128 10.91 6.38 14.26
C ASN A 128 10.38 5.62 13.04
N LEU A 129 10.67 6.12 11.84
CA LEU A 129 10.24 5.49 10.59
C LEU A 129 10.89 4.12 10.39
N HIS A 130 12.18 3.97 10.68
CA HIS A 130 12.86 2.68 10.64
C HIS A 130 12.24 1.70 11.63
N GLN A 131 12.09 2.11 12.90
CA GLN A 131 11.48 1.26 13.93
C GLN A 131 10.05 0.85 13.58
N TRP A 132 9.25 1.78 13.09
CA TRP A 132 7.89 1.51 12.65
C TRP A 132 7.85 0.54 11.47
N LEU A 133 8.69 0.76 10.45
CA LEU A 133 8.77 -0.12 9.28
C LEU A 133 9.19 -1.54 9.69
N ASP A 134 10.22 -1.66 10.53
CA ASP A 134 10.74 -2.96 10.97
C ASP A 134 9.71 -3.70 11.83
N ASN A 135 9.01 -3.01 12.74
CA ASN A 135 7.94 -3.62 13.54
C ASN A 135 6.82 -4.18 12.65
N ASN A 136 6.40 -3.45 11.62
CA ASN A 136 5.40 -3.93 10.67
C ASN A 136 5.91 -5.12 9.85
N LEU A 137 7.18 -5.12 9.42
CA LEU A 137 7.77 -6.19 8.62
C LEU A 137 7.86 -7.53 9.36
N VAL A 138 7.99 -7.51 10.68
CA VAL A 138 8.07 -8.73 11.51
C VAL A 138 6.73 -9.12 12.13
N SER A 139 5.66 -8.38 11.85
CA SER A 139 4.33 -8.66 12.42
C SER A 139 3.71 -9.95 11.88
N ASP A 140 2.90 -10.61 12.69
CA ASP A 140 2.14 -11.79 12.27
C ASP A 140 1.10 -11.43 11.19
N GLU A 141 0.53 -10.23 11.25
CA GLU A 141 -0.40 -9.70 10.26
C GLU A 141 0.26 -9.62 8.89
N PHE A 142 1.46 -9.03 8.83
CA PHE A 142 2.21 -8.93 7.58
C PHE A 142 2.61 -10.31 7.06
N ALA A 143 3.07 -11.22 7.92
CA ALA A 143 3.43 -12.58 7.54
C ALA A 143 2.23 -13.33 6.92
N ARG A 144 1.03 -13.17 7.48
CA ARG A 144 -0.22 -13.74 6.95
C ARG A 144 -0.59 -13.14 5.59
N CYS A 145 -0.49 -11.82 5.44
CA CYS A 145 -0.78 -11.12 4.17
C CYS A 145 0.21 -11.49 3.06
N MET A 146 1.47 -11.82 3.41
CA MET A 146 2.50 -12.18 2.44
C MET A 146 2.51 -13.65 2.03
N LYS A 147 1.60 -14.47 2.58
CA LYS A 147 1.41 -15.87 2.14
C LYS A 147 1.08 -15.87 0.64
N LYS A 148 1.85 -16.64 -0.14
CA LYS A 148 1.61 -16.75 -1.57
C LYS A 148 0.53 -17.80 -1.82
N TYR A 149 -0.47 -17.43 -2.60
CA TYR A 149 -1.47 -18.33 -3.15
C TYR A 149 -1.12 -18.67 -4.60
N GLN A 150 -1.60 -19.82 -5.06
CA GLN A 150 -1.52 -20.15 -6.48
C GLN A 150 -2.43 -19.21 -7.28
N GLN A 151 -2.06 -18.95 -8.53
CA GLN A 151 -2.92 -18.20 -9.43
C GLN A 151 -4.22 -18.99 -9.63
N TRP A 152 -5.33 -18.33 -9.42
CA TRP A 152 -6.64 -18.94 -9.61
C TRP A 152 -7.02 -19.00 -11.09
N HIS A 153 -7.61 -20.12 -11.50
CA HIS A 153 -8.19 -20.31 -12.83
C HIS A 153 -9.67 -20.73 -12.70
N ALA A 154 -10.45 -20.51 -13.76
CA ALA A 154 -11.84 -20.92 -13.78
C ALA A 154 -11.96 -22.45 -13.57
N GLY A 155 -12.68 -22.85 -12.52
CA GLY A 155 -12.85 -24.24 -12.11
C GLY A 155 -11.96 -24.70 -10.96
N ASP A 156 -11.00 -23.87 -10.52
CA ASP A 156 -10.23 -24.13 -9.31
C ASP A 156 -11.10 -24.02 -8.04
N GLU A 157 -10.66 -24.69 -6.99
CA GLU A 157 -11.28 -24.57 -5.68
C GLU A 157 -11.14 -23.15 -5.14
N VAL A 158 -12.12 -22.73 -4.35
CA VAL A 158 -12.14 -21.39 -3.73
C VAL A 158 -11.03 -21.27 -2.68
N ALA A 159 -10.15 -20.31 -2.85
CA ALA A 159 -9.19 -19.95 -1.80
C ALA A 159 -9.89 -19.11 -0.73
N ILE A 160 -9.93 -19.61 0.52
CA ILE A 160 -10.50 -18.89 1.66
C ILE A 160 -9.36 -18.17 2.40
N PHE A 161 -9.54 -16.88 2.63
CA PHE A 161 -8.62 -16.05 3.42
C PHE A 161 -9.40 -15.30 4.50
N PRO A 162 -8.89 -15.21 5.74
CA PRO A 162 -7.76 -16.00 6.26
C PRO A 162 -8.12 -17.49 6.39
N THR A 163 -7.12 -18.35 6.20
CA THR A 163 -7.31 -19.77 6.51
C THR A 163 -7.55 -19.90 8.01
N THR A 164 -8.73 -20.41 8.40
CA THR A 164 -9.00 -20.81 9.78
C THR A 164 -8.17 -22.06 10.09
N GLU A 165 -6.98 -21.87 10.65
CA GLU A 165 -6.26 -22.87 11.44
C GLU A 165 -6.15 -22.37 12.86
#